data_dd4b16b892dbe18a4c54e9c47fddbd2e
#
_entry.id   dd4b16b892dbe18a4c54e9c47fddbd2e
#
_cell.length_a   1.000
_cell.length_b   1.000
_cell.length_c   1.000
_cell.angle_alpha   90.00
_cell.angle_beta   90.00
_cell.angle_gamma   90.00
#
_symmetry.space_group_name_H-M   'P 1'
#
loop_
_entity.id
_entity.type
_entity.pdbx_description
1 polymer ?
#
loop_
_entity_poly.entity_id
_entity_poly.type
_entity_poly.pdbx_seq_one_letter_code
_entity_poly.pdbx_strand_id
1 'polypeptide(L)'
;MEKEHSAKQVHDAQLPTFMDLKVDFAFKFIFSHENILIKLLNDVLQKDIVSIEYLPNEIPVVSEKEKRATFDVICKTPAGDRFLVEMQNIGDDDMDDRLIYYGASLIHRQIERGDTSYLLHPVYVLCIANYQRRHPENVPDDKLLFHYQLNESETNERFGHQLEIFFLELPRLQKTWSKAVTNMERWCYLFQKLSIFAKVPDDASEFEAIFQTARTDQLSEEQIVKYNESMLTEYEKRTISRYYEKEGHRIGMEKGLAEGRAKGMEEGRAKGIAEGRAEGRAEGRAEGQKQVFDMLQAMGVDKETLEKAKKALKGE
;
A
#
# COMPACT_ATOMS: atom_id res chain seq x y z
N MET A 1 -24.19 -30.06 3.21
CA MET A 1 -25.41 -29.37 3.68
C MET A 1 -25.17 -27.89 4.02
N GLU A 2 -24.16 -27.50 4.83
CA GLU A 2 -23.90 -26.07 5.09
C GLU A 2 -23.38 -25.28 3.88
N LYS A 3 -22.56 -25.89 3.01
CA LYS A 3 -22.08 -25.24 1.76
C LYS A 3 -23.18 -25.06 0.72
N GLU A 4 -24.17 -25.98 0.66
CA GLU A 4 -25.32 -25.84 -0.26
C GLU A 4 -26.35 -24.81 0.21
N HIS A 5 -26.48 -24.60 1.54
CA HIS A 5 -27.33 -23.53 2.09
C HIS A 5 -26.74 -22.14 1.85
N SER A 6 -25.42 -22.00 1.94
CA SER A 6 -24.70 -20.74 1.64
C SER A 6 -24.80 -20.35 0.17
N ALA A 7 -24.66 -21.32 -0.75
CA ALA A 7 -24.77 -21.08 -2.17
C ALA A 7 -26.21 -20.69 -2.61
N LYS A 8 -27.25 -21.24 -1.97
CA LYS A 8 -28.64 -20.85 -2.24
C LYS A 8 -29.02 -19.45 -1.76
N GLN A 9 -28.44 -18.97 -0.65
CA GLN A 9 -28.69 -17.61 -0.16
C GLN A 9 -28.06 -16.52 -1.03
N VAL A 10 -27.00 -16.82 -1.78
CA VAL A 10 -26.36 -15.88 -2.72
C VAL A 10 -27.16 -15.79 -4.04
N HIS A 11 -27.97 -16.80 -4.37
CA HIS A 11 -28.75 -16.83 -5.59
C HIS A 11 -30.00 -15.89 -5.57
N ASP A 12 -30.47 -15.48 -4.39
CA ASP A 12 -31.64 -14.59 -4.23
C ASP A 12 -31.27 -13.10 -4.04
N ALA A 13 -29.99 -12.77 -3.92
CA ALA A 13 -29.57 -11.38 -3.86
C ALA A 13 -29.62 -10.77 -5.27
N GLN A 14 -30.49 -9.77 -5.46
CA GLN A 14 -30.54 -9.02 -6.71
C GLN A 14 -29.18 -8.41 -7.02
N LEU A 15 -28.59 -8.78 -8.16
CA LEU A 15 -27.30 -8.23 -8.61
C LEU A 15 -27.39 -6.70 -8.76
N PRO A 16 -26.31 -5.95 -8.49
CA PRO A 16 -26.27 -4.53 -8.80
C PRO A 16 -26.43 -4.31 -10.30
N THR A 17 -26.86 -3.12 -10.72
CA THR A 17 -27.06 -2.78 -12.15
C THR A 17 -25.78 -2.98 -12.96
N PHE A 18 -24.63 -2.66 -12.36
CA PHE A 18 -23.32 -2.78 -12.98
C PHE A 18 -22.38 -3.65 -12.13
N MET A 19 -21.50 -4.40 -12.78
CA MET A 19 -20.48 -5.20 -12.12
C MET A 19 -19.50 -4.35 -11.31
N ASP A 20 -18.95 -4.91 -10.25
CA ASP A 20 -17.82 -4.31 -9.52
C ASP A 20 -16.50 -4.64 -10.26
N LEU A 21 -15.82 -3.62 -10.76
CA LEU A 21 -14.56 -3.77 -11.51
C LEU A 21 -13.41 -4.39 -10.70
N LYS A 22 -13.55 -4.44 -9.39
CA LYS A 22 -12.55 -5.06 -8.50
C LYS A 22 -12.70 -6.57 -8.39
N VAL A 23 -13.76 -7.14 -8.96
CA VAL A 23 -13.98 -8.58 -9.03
C VAL A 23 -13.24 -9.15 -10.23
N ASP A 24 -12.42 -10.16 -10.02
CA ASP A 24 -11.53 -10.73 -11.05
C ASP A 24 -12.25 -11.07 -12.37
N PHE A 25 -13.41 -11.73 -12.29
CA PHE A 25 -14.22 -12.00 -13.47
C PHE A 25 -14.63 -10.72 -14.20
N ALA A 26 -15.15 -9.72 -13.48
CA ALA A 26 -15.62 -8.47 -14.08
C ALA A 26 -14.45 -7.70 -14.72
N PHE A 27 -13.31 -7.65 -14.06
CA PHE A 27 -12.10 -7.03 -14.59
C PHE A 27 -11.69 -7.66 -15.92
N LYS A 28 -11.48 -8.98 -15.94
CA LYS A 28 -11.07 -9.72 -17.14
C LYS A 28 -12.12 -9.63 -18.24
N PHE A 29 -13.41 -9.72 -17.91
CA PHE A 29 -14.50 -9.64 -18.87
C PHE A 29 -14.57 -8.25 -19.54
N ILE A 30 -14.54 -7.18 -18.76
CA ILE A 30 -14.67 -5.81 -19.28
C ILE A 30 -13.42 -5.43 -20.08
N PHE A 31 -12.23 -5.74 -19.60
CA PHE A 31 -10.98 -5.42 -20.28
C PHE A 31 -10.55 -6.44 -21.35
N SER A 32 -11.37 -7.46 -21.64
CA SER A 32 -11.29 -8.25 -22.87
C SER A 32 -11.84 -7.50 -24.09
N HIS A 33 -12.50 -6.35 -23.89
CA HIS A 33 -12.99 -5.50 -24.95
C HIS A 33 -11.92 -4.46 -25.32
N GLU A 34 -11.40 -4.58 -26.53
CA GLU A 34 -10.25 -3.81 -27.03
C GLU A 34 -10.41 -2.30 -26.84
N ASN A 35 -11.55 -1.75 -27.22
CA ASN A 35 -11.86 -0.31 -27.12
C ASN A 35 -11.82 0.20 -25.66
N ILE A 36 -12.22 -0.60 -24.69
CA ILE A 36 -12.21 -0.24 -23.28
C ILE A 36 -10.79 -0.29 -22.72
N LEU A 37 -10.03 -1.33 -23.07
CA LEU A 37 -8.64 -1.46 -22.65
C LEU A 37 -7.77 -0.36 -23.24
N ILE A 38 -7.90 -0.08 -24.54
CA ILE A 38 -7.18 1.01 -25.21
C ILE A 38 -7.48 2.35 -24.53
N LYS A 39 -8.76 2.63 -24.24
CA LYS A 39 -9.13 3.87 -23.54
C LYS A 39 -8.48 3.95 -22.16
N LEU A 40 -8.51 2.88 -21.37
CA LEU A 40 -7.83 2.86 -20.06
C LEU A 40 -6.34 3.18 -20.19
N LEU A 41 -5.64 2.49 -21.09
CA LEU A 41 -4.21 2.67 -21.29
C LEU A 41 -3.86 4.07 -21.76
N ASN A 42 -4.63 4.62 -22.72
CA ASN A 42 -4.41 5.98 -23.21
C ASN A 42 -4.67 7.03 -22.13
N ASP A 43 -5.77 6.92 -21.40
CA ASP A 43 -6.15 7.89 -20.35
C ASP A 43 -5.18 7.87 -19.16
N VAL A 44 -4.71 6.70 -18.73
CA VAL A 44 -3.88 6.53 -17.53
C VAL A 44 -2.39 6.70 -17.85
N LEU A 45 -1.91 6.09 -18.94
CA LEU A 45 -0.50 6.11 -19.31
C LEU A 45 -0.12 7.23 -20.27
N GLN A 46 -1.09 8.06 -20.68
CA GLN A 46 -0.89 9.18 -21.62
C GLN A 46 -0.25 8.69 -22.95
N LYS A 47 -0.83 7.63 -23.52
CA LYS A 47 -0.38 7.01 -24.78
C LYS A 47 -1.39 7.28 -25.89
N ASP A 48 -0.99 7.04 -27.14
CA ASP A 48 -1.83 7.17 -28.33
C ASP A 48 -1.97 5.78 -29.02
N ILE A 49 -2.44 4.79 -28.25
CA ILE A 49 -2.66 3.43 -28.71
C ILE A 49 -3.93 3.41 -29.58
N VAL A 50 -3.83 2.86 -30.78
CA VAL A 50 -4.96 2.74 -31.71
C VAL A 50 -5.46 1.31 -31.88
N SER A 51 -4.61 0.32 -31.63
CA SER A 51 -4.97 -1.10 -31.70
C SER A 51 -4.03 -1.94 -30.85
N ILE A 52 -4.53 -3.10 -30.42
CA ILE A 52 -3.78 -4.05 -29.59
C ILE A 52 -4.08 -5.49 -30.05
N GLU A 53 -3.18 -6.39 -29.70
CA GLU A 53 -3.36 -7.84 -29.80
C GLU A 53 -3.23 -8.42 -28.39
N TYR A 54 -4.25 -9.16 -27.93
CA TYR A 54 -4.18 -9.84 -26.63
C TYR A 54 -3.16 -10.99 -26.70
N LEU A 55 -2.42 -11.13 -25.63
CA LEU A 55 -1.46 -12.22 -25.44
C LEU A 55 -2.00 -13.23 -24.44
N PRO A 56 -1.52 -14.50 -24.44
CA PRO A 56 -1.90 -15.49 -23.44
C PRO A 56 -1.60 -15.02 -22.01
N ASN A 57 -2.57 -15.13 -21.12
CA ASN A 57 -2.49 -14.69 -19.72
C ASN A 57 -1.56 -15.54 -18.85
N GLU A 58 -1.17 -16.73 -19.33
CA GLU A 58 -0.30 -17.63 -18.60
C GLU A 58 1.10 -17.64 -19.19
N ILE A 59 2.10 -17.56 -18.31
CA ILE A 59 3.48 -17.83 -18.69
C ILE A 59 3.66 -19.34 -18.70
N PRO A 60 3.93 -19.98 -19.88
CA PRO A 60 4.33 -21.38 -19.92
C PRO A 60 5.60 -21.56 -19.06
N VAL A 61 5.53 -22.49 -18.13
CA VAL A 61 6.66 -22.85 -17.26
C VAL A 61 7.65 -23.65 -18.10
N VAL A 62 8.89 -23.22 -18.21
CA VAL A 62 9.96 -23.92 -18.94
C VAL A 62 10.51 -25.07 -18.11
N SER A 63 10.39 -25.01 -16.77
CA SER A 63 10.77 -26.08 -15.85
C SER A 63 9.76 -26.20 -14.70
N GLU A 64 9.64 -27.41 -14.13
CA GLU A 64 8.76 -27.69 -12.96
C GLU A 64 9.09 -26.85 -11.73
N LYS A 65 10.26 -26.21 -11.69
CA LYS A 65 10.74 -25.37 -10.59
C LYS A 65 10.34 -23.91 -10.72
N GLU A 66 9.86 -23.49 -11.90
CA GLU A 66 9.42 -22.11 -12.12
C GLU A 66 8.04 -21.86 -11.56
N LYS A 67 7.86 -20.71 -10.92
CA LYS A 67 6.54 -20.27 -10.44
C LYS A 67 5.68 -19.90 -11.66
N ARG A 68 4.52 -20.51 -11.78
CA ARG A 68 3.53 -20.09 -12.79
C ARG A 68 3.09 -18.66 -12.48
N ALA A 69 3.14 -17.80 -13.48
CA ALA A 69 2.58 -16.47 -13.42
C ALA A 69 1.34 -16.41 -14.29
N THR A 70 0.23 -16.01 -13.70
CA THR A 70 -1.03 -15.75 -14.39
C THR A 70 -1.29 -14.27 -14.29
N PHE A 71 -1.55 -13.64 -15.42
CA PHE A 71 -1.82 -12.21 -15.54
C PHE A 71 -3.31 -11.96 -15.68
N ASP A 72 -3.77 -10.78 -15.23
CA ASP A 72 -5.16 -10.41 -15.44
C ASP A 72 -5.41 -10.06 -16.91
N VAL A 73 -4.68 -9.09 -17.45
CA VAL A 73 -4.77 -8.71 -18.87
C VAL A 73 -3.38 -8.40 -19.40
N ILE A 74 -3.07 -8.96 -20.57
CA ILE A 74 -1.82 -8.69 -21.28
C ILE A 74 -2.08 -8.49 -22.76
N CYS A 75 -1.44 -7.47 -23.37
CA CYS A 75 -1.55 -7.17 -24.78
C CYS A 75 -0.27 -6.55 -25.32
N LYS A 76 -0.19 -6.46 -26.65
CA LYS A 76 0.88 -5.74 -27.36
C LYS A 76 0.28 -4.86 -28.45
N THR A 77 0.99 -3.79 -28.80
CA THR A 77 0.70 -2.98 -30.00
C THR A 77 1.33 -3.58 -31.25
N PRO A 78 0.92 -3.15 -32.45
CA PRO A 78 1.62 -3.50 -33.70
C PRO A 78 3.09 -3.06 -33.72
N ALA A 79 3.45 -2.02 -32.96
CA ALA A 79 4.84 -1.56 -32.80
C ALA A 79 5.68 -2.47 -31.90
N GLY A 80 5.06 -3.43 -31.20
CA GLY A 80 5.73 -4.39 -30.31
C GLY A 80 5.72 -4.01 -28.82
N ASP A 81 5.24 -2.82 -28.48
CA ASP A 81 5.09 -2.39 -27.07
C ASP A 81 4.14 -3.34 -26.34
N ARG A 82 4.50 -3.78 -25.15
CA ARG A 82 3.72 -4.73 -24.35
C ARG A 82 3.14 -4.06 -23.12
N PHE A 83 1.90 -4.39 -22.82
CA PHE A 83 1.16 -3.87 -21.67
C PHE A 83 0.66 -5.03 -20.82
N LEU A 84 0.96 -4.95 -19.53
CA LEU A 84 0.41 -5.81 -18.50
C LEU A 84 -0.44 -4.95 -17.58
N VAL A 85 -1.69 -5.33 -17.35
CA VAL A 85 -2.59 -4.63 -16.43
C VAL A 85 -3.05 -5.61 -15.36
N GLU A 86 -2.84 -5.26 -14.09
CA GLU A 86 -3.13 -6.05 -12.91
C GLU A 86 -4.06 -5.30 -11.98
N MET A 87 -5.11 -5.95 -11.47
CA MET A 87 -5.99 -5.43 -10.44
C MET A 87 -5.66 -6.07 -9.08
N GLN A 88 -5.27 -5.25 -8.10
CA GLN A 88 -4.87 -5.73 -6.78
C GLN A 88 -5.74 -5.14 -5.69
N ASN A 89 -6.54 -5.99 -5.04
CA ASN A 89 -7.49 -5.58 -4.01
C ASN A 89 -6.89 -5.45 -2.62
N ILE A 90 -5.81 -6.18 -2.34
CA ILE A 90 -5.16 -6.29 -1.03
C ILE A 90 -3.68 -6.07 -1.24
N GLY A 91 -3.08 -5.23 -0.38
CA GLY A 91 -1.63 -5.02 -0.39
C GLY A 91 -0.90 -6.31 0.00
N ASP A 92 0.22 -6.55 -0.67
CA ASP A 92 1.11 -7.67 -0.46
C ASP A 92 2.53 -7.14 -0.34
N ASP A 93 3.30 -7.66 0.62
CA ASP A 93 4.67 -7.19 0.89
C ASP A 93 5.62 -7.48 -0.27
N ASP A 94 5.32 -8.48 -1.10
CA ASP A 94 6.12 -8.87 -2.27
C ASP A 94 5.59 -8.28 -3.60
N MET A 95 4.66 -7.33 -3.56
CA MET A 95 4.03 -6.78 -4.77
C MET A 95 5.04 -6.13 -5.71
N ASP A 96 6.00 -5.37 -5.19
CA ASP A 96 7.02 -4.72 -6.00
C ASP A 96 7.87 -5.76 -6.73
N ASP A 97 8.30 -6.81 -6.04
CA ASP A 97 9.06 -7.92 -6.61
C ASP A 97 8.26 -8.66 -7.69
N ARG A 98 6.95 -8.87 -7.47
CA ARG A 98 6.06 -9.49 -8.44
C ARG A 98 5.93 -8.68 -9.73
N LEU A 99 5.73 -7.36 -9.63
CA LEU A 99 5.61 -6.50 -10.80
C LEU A 99 6.92 -6.44 -11.59
N ILE A 100 8.07 -6.39 -10.90
CA ILE A 100 9.39 -6.47 -11.52
C ILE A 100 9.56 -7.82 -12.22
N TYR A 101 9.25 -8.93 -11.54
CA TYR A 101 9.34 -10.27 -12.10
C TYR A 101 8.46 -10.44 -13.35
N TYR A 102 7.22 -9.92 -13.32
CA TYR A 102 6.29 -9.95 -14.44
C TYR A 102 6.82 -9.15 -15.63
N GLY A 103 7.28 -7.92 -15.40
CA GLY A 103 7.86 -7.08 -16.43
C GLY A 103 9.12 -7.70 -17.04
N ALA A 104 10.03 -8.22 -16.20
CA ALA A 104 11.24 -8.90 -16.65
C ALA A 104 10.92 -10.17 -17.48
N SER A 105 9.90 -10.92 -17.10
CA SER A 105 9.44 -12.10 -17.84
C SER A 105 8.95 -11.74 -19.24
N LEU A 106 8.25 -10.60 -19.38
CA LEU A 106 7.80 -10.10 -20.68
C LEU A 106 8.94 -9.56 -21.54
N ILE A 107 9.98 -9.00 -20.93
CA ILE A 107 11.21 -8.58 -21.61
C ILE A 107 11.96 -9.82 -22.12
N HIS A 108 12.20 -10.79 -21.24
CA HIS A 108 12.94 -12.01 -21.56
C HIS A 108 12.35 -12.76 -22.78
N ARG A 109 11.03 -12.76 -22.90
CA ARG A 109 10.30 -13.43 -24.00
C ARG A 109 10.31 -12.70 -25.33
N GLN A 110 11.00 -11.59 -25.44
CA GLN A 110 11.15 -10.88 -26.70
C GLN A 110 12.32 -11.43 -27.53
N ILE A 111 13.24 -12.13 -26.89
CA ILE A 111 14.43 -12.66 -27.52
C ILE A 111 14.31 -14.19 -27.66
N GLU A 112 14.43 -14.70 -28.88
CA GLU A 112 14.39 -16.12 -29.17
C GLU A 112 15.80 -16.70 -29.34
N ARG A 113 15.90 -18.02 -29.21
CA ARG A 113 17.17 -18.70 -29.45
C ARG A 113 17.62 -18.55 -30.88
N GLY A 114 18.75 -17.88 -31.09
CA GLY A 114 19.31 -17.64 -32.44
C GLY A 114 19.21 -16.19 -32.89
N ASP A 115 18.52 -15.34 -32.12
CA ASP A 115 18.54 -13.91 -32.40
C ASP A 115 19.95 -13.35 -32.27
N THR A 116 20.32 -12.49 -33.22
CA THR A 116 21.63 -11.85 -33.27
C THR A 116 21.67 -10.47 -32.64
N SER A 117 20.51 -9.92 -32.25
CA SER A 117 20.39 -8.61 -31.61
C SER A 117 19.50 -8.66 -30.36
N TYR A 118 19.74 -7.74 -29.43
CA TYR A 118 18.92 -7.52 -28.25
C TYR A 118 18.00 -6.33 -28.44
N LEU A 119 17.22 -6.30 -29.55
CA LEU A 119 16.23 -5.25 -29.74
C LEU A 119 14.99 -5.55 -28.88
N LEU A 120 14.81 -4.75 -27.84
CA LEU A 120 13.72 -4.89 -26.89
C LEU A 120 12.69 -3.78 -27.09
N HIS A 121 11.43 -4.15 -27.20
CA HIS A 121 10.30 -3.22 -27.15
C HIS A 121 9.93 -2.90 -25.69
N PRO A 122 9.41 -1.70 -25.42
CA PRO A 122 8.95 -1.32 -24.09
C PRO A 122 7.91 -2.26 -23.50
N VAL A 123 8.02 -2.50 -22.21
CA VAL A 123 7.06 -3.21 -21.37
C VAL A 123 6.53 -2.26 -20.31
N TYR A 124 5.22 -2.05 -20.33
CA TYR A 124 4.48 -1.21 -19.42
C TYR A 124 3.66 -2.08 -18.47
N VAL A 125 3.94 -2.00 -17.19
CA VAL A 125 3.20 -2.73 -16.14
C VAL A 125 2.33 -1.73 -15.40
N LEU A 126 1.01 -1.84 -15.52
CA LEU A 126 0.04 -1.02 -14.79
C LEU A 126 -0.59 -1.86 -13.68
N CYS A 127 -0.25 -1.55 -12.43
CA CYS A 127 -0.91 -2.07 -11.25
C CYS A 127 -1.99 -1.10 -10.78
N ILE A 128 -3.23 -1.55 -10.75
CA ILE A 128 -4.38 -0.81 -10.23
C ILE A 128 -4.63 -1.31 -8.80
N ALA A 129 -4.27 -0.50 -7.81
CA ALA A 129 -4.25 -0.90 -6.40
C ALA A 129 -5.45 -0.33 -5.63
N ASN A 130 -6.27 -1.21 -5.05
CA ASN A 130 -7.35 -0.82 -4.13
C ASN A 130 -6.86 -0.64 -2.69
N TYR A 131 -5.61 -0.27 -2.52
CA TYR A 131 -4.96 0.07 -1.25
C TYR A 131 -3.93 1.18 -1.47
N GLN A 132 -3.50 1.81 -0.37
CA GLN A 132 -2.43 2.81 -0.39
C GLN A 132 -1.12 2.19 0.05
N ARG A 133 -0.04 2.54 -0.64
CA ARG A 133 1.33 2.23 -0.24
C ARG A 133 1.84 3.27 0.76
N ARG A 134 2.90 2.94 1.48
CA ARG A 134 3.62 3.94 2.27
C ARG A 134 4.49 4.79 1.37
N HIS A 135 4.35 6.11 1.47
CA HIS A 135 5.13 7.07 0.71
C HIS A 135 5.87 8.02 1.64
N PRO A 136 6.95 8.67 1.18
CA PRO A 136 7.58 9.78 1.89
C PRO A 136 6.58 10.94 2.12
N GLU A 137 6.78 11.71 3.20
CA GLU A 137 5.89 12.81 3.60
C GLU A 137 5.73 13.92 2.55
N ASN A 138 6.69 14.06 1.63
CA ASN A 138 6.64 15.06 0.57
C ASN A 138 5.80 14.66 -0.65
N VAL A 139 5.20 13.47 -0.65
CA VAL A 139 4.31 13.04 -1.74
C VAL A 139 2.93 13.67 -1.54
N PRO A 140 2.39 14.41 -2.54
CA PRO A 140 1.05 14.99 -2.45
C PRO A 140 -0.03 13.94 -2.21
N ASP A 141 -0.99 14.24 -1.33
CA ASP A 141 -2.06 13.30 -0.96
C ASP A 141 -2.99 12.96 -2.14
N ASP A 142 -3.11 13.85 -3.12
CA ASP A 142 -3.94 13.70 -4.31
C ASP A 142 -3.21 13.07 -5.51
N LYS A 143 -1.93 12.70 -5.35
CA LYS A 143 -1.20 11.99 -6.40
C LYS A 143 -1.72 10.57 -6.54
N LEU A 144 -2.42 10.28 -7.63
CA LEU A 144 -3.06 8.98 -7.90
C LEU A 144 -2.10 7.98 -8.55
N LEU A 145 -1.28 8.44 -9.50
CA LEU A 145 -0.40 7.59 -10.32
C LEU A 145 1.06 7.79 -9.96
N PHE A 146 1.74 6.69 -9.70
CA PHE A 146 3.18 6.61 -9.47
C PHE A 146 3.84 5.90 -10.63
N HIS A 147 4.82 6.55 -11.24
CA HIS A 147 5.55 6.05 -12.40
C HIS A 147 6.99 5.75 -12.00
N TYR A 148 7.40 4.50 -12.14
CA TYR A 148 8.74 4.00 -11.84
C TYR A 148 9.47 3.60 -13.11
N GLN A 149 10.73 3.98 -13.20
CA GLN A 149 11.61 3.72 -14.32
C GLN A 149 13.06 3.58 -13.84
N LEU A 150 13.93 3.00 -14.67
CA LEU A 150 15.35 2.87 -14.36
C LEU A 150 16.06 4.18 -14.67
N ASN A 151 16.68 4.78 -13.67
CA ASN A 151 17.44 6.01 -13.80
C ASN A 151 18.82 5.88 -13.16
N GLU A 152 19.79 6.63 -13.66
CA GLU A 152 21.07 6.85 -13.01
C GLU A 152 20.84 7.62 -11.69
N SER A 153 21.51 7.20 -10.61
CA SER A 153 21.18 7.62 -9.24
C SER A 153 21.55 9.05 -8.89
N GLU A 154 22.53 9.66 -9.57
CA GLU A 154 23.01 11.00 -9.29
C GLU A 154 22.43 12.04 -10.26
N THR A 155 22.42 11.73 -11.55
CA THR A 155 22.01 12.65 -12.62
C THR A 155 20.52 12.54 -12.95
N ASN A 156 19.86 11.46 -12.49
CA ASN A 156 18.50 11.09 -12.86
C ASN A 156 18.32 10.85 -14.38
N GLU A 157 19.43 10.59 -15.09
CA GLU A 157 19.38 10.22 -16.51
C GLU A 157 18.70 8.87 -16.68
N ARG A 158 17.77 8.79 -17.63
CA ARG A 158 17.02 7.56 -17.87
C ARG A 158 17.86 6.50 -18.53
N PHE A 159 17.90 5.30 -17.95
CA PHE A 159 18.59 4.13 -18.51
C PHE A 159 17.62 3.24 -19.29
N GLY A 160 17.52 3.47 -20.60
CA GLY A 160 16.64 2.72 -21.48
C GLY A 160 15.14 3.02 -21.28
N HIS A 161 14.28 2.34 -22.03
CA HIS A 161 12.83 2.51 -22.00
C HIS A 161 12.09 1.17 -21.96
N GLN A 162 12.81 0.09 -21.62
CA GLN A 162 12.32 -1.27 -21.77
C GLN A 162 11.39 -1.73 -20.65
N LEU A 163 11.46 -1.09 -19.47
CA LEU A 163 10.56 -1.40 -18.35
C LEU A 163 10.08 -0.12 -17.68
N GLU A 164 8.77 0.02 -17.65
CA GLU A 164 8.08 1.07 -16.91
C GLU A 164 6.99 0.44 -16.04
N ILE A 165 6.97 0.79 -14.75
CA ILE A 165 5.96 0.30 -13.81
C ILE A 165 5.12 1.48 -13.35
N PHE A 166 3.82 1.36 -13.49
CA PHE A 166 2.83 2.33 -13.06
C PHE A 166 2.00 1.75 -11.93
N PHE A 167 1.83 2.53 -10.88
CA PHE A 167 1.01 2.16 -9.74
C PHE A 167 -0.10 3.19 -9.56
N LEU A 168 -1.35 2.79 -9.82
CA LEU A 168 -2.53 3.62 -9.68
C LEU A 168 -3.22 3.31 -8.35
N GLU A 169 -3.10 4.20 -7.36
CA GLU A 169 -3.64 4.01 -6.01
C GLU A 169 -5.06 4.57 -5.91
N LEU A 170 -6.06 3.72 -6.08
CA LEU A 170 -7.47 4.10 -6.09
C LEU A 170 -7.95 4.85 -4.83
N PRO A 171 -7.57 4.44 -3.58
CA PRO A 171 -8.09 5.09 -2.38
C PRO A 171 -7.61 6.54 -2.18
N ARG A 172 -6.62 7.00 -2.96
CA ARG A 172 -6.18 8.40 -2.93
C ARG A 172 -7.18 9.34 -3.58
N LEU A 173 -8.07 8.84 -4.44
CA LEU A 173 -9.16 9.65 -4.98
C LEU A 173 -10.25 9.84 -3.92
N GLN A 174 -10.36 11.07 -3.39
CA GLN A 174 -11.37 11.48 -2.42
C GLN A 174 -12.52 12.27 -3.08
N LYS A 175 -12.60 12.25 -4.44
CA LYS A 175 -13.60 13.01 -5.20
C LYS A 175 -14.81 12.14 -5.53
N THR A 176 -15.97 12.78 -5.67
CA THR A 176 -17.18 12.16 -6.26
C THR A 176 -17.09 12.20 -7.78
N TRP A 177 -17.95 11.42 -8.47
CA TRP A 177 -18.00 11.41 -9.94
C TRP A 177 -18.10 12.83 -10.55
N SER A 178 -19.01 13.64 -10.05
CA SER A 178 -19.22 15.02 -10.52
C SER A 178 -18.05 15.97 -10.28
N LYS A 179 -17.12 15.61 -9.42
CA LYS A 179 -15.89 16.37 -9.11
C LYS A 179 -14.64 15.77 -9.75
N ALA A 180 -14.74 14.61 -10.36
CA ALA A 180 -13.67 13.99 -11.14
C ALA A 180 -13.55 14.70 -12.49
N VAL A 181 -12.47 15.46 -12.70
CA VAL A 181 -12.30 16.34 -13.85
C VAL A 181 -11.52 15.65 -14.97
N THR A 182 -10.54 14.81 -14.61
CA THR A 182 -9.71 14.09 -15.58
C THR A 182 -10.23 12.68 -15.82
N ASN A 183 -9.95 12.11 -17.00
CA ASN A 183 -10.30 10.72 -17.30
C ASN A 183 -9.66 9.74 -16.31
N MET A 184 -8.42 9.98 -15.87
CA MET A 184 -7.77 9.16 -14.85
C MET A 184 -8.55 9.17 -13.52
N GLU A 185 -9.03 10.33 -13.06
CA GLU A 185 -9.87 10.42 -11.86
C GLU A 185 -11.21 9.69 -12.04
N ARG A 186 -11.82 9.79 -13.22
CA ARG A 186 -13.05 9.06 -13.57
C ARG A 186 -12.82 7.55 -13.59
N TRP A 187 -11.70 7.08 -14.13
CA TRP A 187 -11.29 5.68 -14.03
C TRP A 187 -11.14 5.21 -12.58
N CYS A 188 -10.42 5.98 -11.75
CA CYS A 188 -10.30 5.66 -10.32
C CYS A 188 -11.67 5.57 -9.63
N TYR A 189 -12.60 6.46 -9.96
CA TYR A 189 -13.96 6.42 -9.42
C TYR A 189 -14.73 5.18 -9.90
N LEU A 190 -14.66 4.83 -11.18
CA LEU A 190 -15.31 3.64 -11.73
C LEU A 190 -14.76 2.36 -11.10
N PHE A 191 -13.45 2.22 -10.96
CA PHE A 191 -12.88 1.07 -10.25
C PHE A 191 -13.39 0.93 -8.82
N GLN A 192 -13.59 2.04 -8.12
CA GLN A 192 -14.06 2.00 -6.74
C GLN A 192 -15.58 1.79 -6.63
N LYS A 193 -16.35 2.34 -7.55
CA LYS A 193 -17.77 2.65 -7.33
C LYS A 193 -18.71 2.34 -8.50
N LEU A 194 -18.28 1.68 -9.58
CA LEU A 194 -19.14 1.39 -10.73
C LEU A 194 -20.42 0.64 -10.31
N SER A 195 -20.30 -0.34 -9.44
CA SER A 195 -21.42 -1.17 -8.98
C SER A 195 -22.49 -0.44 -8.15
N ILE A 196 -22.20 0.78 -7.68
CA ILE A 196 -23.20 1.56 -6.90
C ILE A 196 -24.03 2.50 -7.77
N PHE A 197 -23.72 2.66 -9.05
CA PHE A 197 -24.56 3.44 -9.95
C PHE A 197 -25.88 2.73 -10.23
N ALA A 198 -26.98 3.45 -10.10
CA ALA A 198 -28.31 2.94 -10.50
C ALA A 198 -28.54 3.13 -12.01
N LYS A 199 -27.92 4.13 -12.63
CA LYS A 199 -27.98 4.45 -14.05
C LYS A 199 -26.68 5.10 -14.52
N VAL A 200 -26.48 5.13 -15.83
CA VAL A 200 -25.36 5.86 -16.45
C VAL A 200 -25.51 7.36 -16.15
N PRO A 201 -24.46 8.04 -15.65
CA PRO A 201 -24.47 9.49 -15.50
C PRO A 201 -24.59 10.22 -16.85
N ASP A 202 -25.28 11.35 -16.89
CA ASP A 202 -25.51 12.11 -18.12
C ASP A 202 -24.21 12.67 -18.73
N ASP A 203 -23.16 12.86 -17.90
CA ASP A 203 -21.83 13.34 -18.28
C ASP A 203 -20.81 12.20 -18.51
N ALA A 204 -21.27 10.95 -18.68
CA ALA A 204 -20.40 9.78 -18.84
C ALA A 204 -20.24 9.31 -20.29
N SER A 205 -20.51 10.14 -21.28
CA SER A 205 -20.48 9.75 -22.70
C SER A 205 -19.17 9.11 -23.15
N GLU A 206 -18.02 9.58 -22.66
CA GLU A 206 -16.71 9.00 -22.94
C GLU A 206 -16.50 7.62 -22.29
N PHE A 207 -17.32 7.26 -21.32
CA PHE A 207 -17.28 5.98 -20.59
C PHE A 207 -18.48 5.09 -20.89
N GLU A 208 -19.29 5.44 -21.88
CA GLU A 208 -20.51 4.70 -22.23
C GLU A 208 -20.22 3.21 -22.50
N ALA A 209 -19.16 2.89 -23.22
CA ALA A 209 -18.77 1.52 -23.54
C ALA A 209 -18.57 0.68 -22.28
N ILE A 210 -17.94 1.22 -21.23
CA ILE A 210 -17.73 0.48 -19.98
C ILE A 210 -19.05 0.28 -19.22
N PHE A 211 -19.93 1.29 -19.17
CA PHE A 211 -21.23 1.15 -18.55
C PHE A 211 -22.10 0.12 -19.28
N GLN A 212 -22.09 0.09 -20.61
CA GLN A 212 -22.83 -0.90 -21.39
C GLN A 212 -22.29 -2.32 -21.16
N THR A 213 -20.96 -2.50 -21.21
CA THR A 213 -20.34 -3.82 -21.03
C THR A 213 -20.48 -4.33 -19.59
N ALA A 214 -20.50 -3.43 -18.61
CA ALA A 214 -20.59 -3.80 -17.19
C ALA A 214 -22.00 -4.16 -16.70
N ARG A 215 -23.02 -4.06 -17.55
CA ARG A 215 -24.42 -4.36 -17.15
C ARG A 215 -24.58 -5.82 -16.75
N THR A 216 -25.13 -6.06 -15.58
CA THR A 216 -25.34 -7.42 -15.08
C THR A 216 -26.55 -8.11 -15.73
N ASP A 217 -27.54 -7.34 -16.22
CA ASP A 217 -28.71 -7.84 -16.92
C ASP A 217 -28.41 -8.34 -18.36
N GLN A 218 -27.22 -8.09 -18.86
CA GLN A 218 -26.74 -8.57 -20.17
C GLN A 218 -25.86 -9.82 -20.06
N LEU A 219 -25.53 -10.26 -18.86
CA LEU A 219 -24.72 -11.45 -18.64
C LEU A 219 -25.54 -12.73 -18.92
N SER A 220 -24.90 -13.72 -19.56
CA SER A 220 -25.45 -15.06 -19.65
C SER A 220 -25.50 -15.74 -18.28
N GLU A 221 -26.32 -16.79 -18.14
CA GLU A 221 -26.39 -17.56 -16.89
C GLU A 221 -25.02 -18.08 -16.45
N GLU A 222 -24.19 -18.57 -17.38
CA GLU A 222 -22.82 -19.03 -17.08
C GLU A 222 -21.93 -17.87 -16.57
N GLN A 223 -22.06 -16.69 -17.17
CA GLN A 223 -21.29 -15.50 -16.74
C GLN A 223 -21.75 -15.00 -15.37
N ILE A 224 -23.05 -15.08 -15.06
CA ILE A 224 -23.59 -14.74 -13.73
C ILE A 224 -23.00 -15.68 -12.67
N VAL A 225 -22.94 -16.99 -12.94
CA VAL A 225 -22.34 -17.96 -12.03
C VAL A 225 -20.87 -17.62 -11.76
N LYS A 226 -20.07 -17.41 -12.82
CA LYS A 226 -18.65 -17.05 -12.70
C LYS A 226 -18.43 -15.74 -11.95
N TYR A 227 -19.27 -14.74 -12.20
CA TYR A 227 -19.21 -13.46 -11.48
C TYR A 227 -19.51 -13.64 -9.98
N ASN A 228 -20.55 -14.40 -9.64
CA ASN A 228 -20.91 -14.69 -8.25
C ASN A 228 -19.82 -15.48 -7.51
N GLU A 229 -19.24 -16.49 -8.14
CA GLU A 229 -18.12 -17.26 -7.58
C GLU A 229 -16.90 -16.37 -7.34
N SER A 230 -16.59 -15.49 -8.29
CA SER A 230 -15.50 -14.52 -8.17
C SER A 230 -15.74 -13.49 -7.07
N MET A 231 -16.99 -12.99 -6.94
CA MET A 231 -17.36 -12.10 -5.81
C MET A 231 -17.19 -12.78 -4.45
N LEU A 232 -17.60 -14.04 -4.33
CA LEU A 232 -17.47 -14.81 -3.09
C LEU A 232 -16.02 -14.98 -2.69
N THR A 233 -15.16 -15.37 -3.65
CA THR A 233 -13.71 -15.48 -3.46
C THR A 233 -13.09 -14.17 -2.98
N GLU A 234 -13.46 -13.04 -3.59
CA GLU A 234 -12.97 -11.73 -3.16
C GLU A 234 -13.47 -11.33 -1.77
N TYR A 235 -14.71 -11.67 -1.44
CA TYR A 235 -15.25 -11.43 -0.09
C TYR A 235 -14.49 -12.25 0.96
N GLU A 236 -14.21 -13.52 0.70
CA GLU A 236 -13.43 -14.38 1.59
C GLU A 236 -12.02 -13.85 1.81
N LYS A 237 -11.31 -13.50 0.74
CA LYS A 237 -9.96 -12.89 0.81
C LYS A 237 -9.96 -11.62 1.67
N ARG A 238 -10.92 -10.71 1.45
CA ARG A 238 -11.03 -9.47 2.23
C ARG A 238 -11.37 -9.73 3.69
N THR A 239 -12.18 -10.74 3.99
CA THR A 239 -12.54 -11.11 5.35
C THR A 239 -11.34 -11.65 6.10
N ILE A 240 -10.57 -12.53 5.47
CA ILE A 240 -9.33 -13.10 6.00
C ILE A 240 -8.29 -11.98 6.22
N SER A 241 -8.08 -11.09 5.25
CA SER A 241 -7.15 -9.96 5.37
C SER A 241 -7.50 -9.05 6.55
N ARG A 242 -8.79 -8.66 6.69
CA ARG A 242 -9.25 -7.84 7.83
C ARG A 242 -9.04 -8.52 9.18
N TYR A 243 -9.20 -9.84 9.23
CA TYR A 243 -8.94 -10.58 10.45
C TYR A 243 -7.47 -10.49 10.86
N TYR A 244 -6.54 -10.76 9.93
CA TYR A 244 -5.11 -10.66 10.20
C TYR A 244 -4.65 -9.22 10.50
N GLU A 245 -5.20 -8.22 9.82
CA GLU A 245 -4.92 -6.81 10.12
C GLU A 245 -5.32 -6.43 11.55
N LYS A 246 -6.54 -6.80 11.98
CA LYS A 246 -7.01 -6.57 13.35
C LYS A 246 -6.14 -7.30 14.38
N GLU A 247 -5.80 -8.55 14.11
CA GLU A 247 -4.98 -9.34 15.00
C GLU A 247 -3.54 -8.81 15.09
N GLY A 248 -2.95 -8.42 13.97
CA GLY A 248 -1.64 -7.76 13.93
C GLY A 248 -1.63 -6.42 14.71
N HIS A 249 -2.69 -5.61 14.56
CA HIS A 249 -2.85 -4.37 15.31
C HIS A 249 -2.97 -4.63 16.83
N ARG A 250 -3.75 -5.64 17.24
CA ARG A 250 -3.89 -6.05 18.65
C ARG A 250 -2.56 -6.48 19.24
N ILE A 251 -1.83 -7.35 18.55
CA ILE A 251 -0.51 -7.83 18.98
C ILE A 251 0.51 -6.68 19.06
N GLY A 252 0.52 -5.82 18.05
CA GLY A 252 1.40 -4.66 18.01
C GLY A 252 1.14 -3.68 19.15
N MET A 253 -0.13 -3.42 19.46
CA MET A 253 -0.54 -2.55 20.57
C MET A 253 -0.15 -3.15 21.93
N GLU A 254 -0.36 -4.45 22.13
CA GLU A 254 0.00 -5.16 23.36
C GLU A 254 1.51 -5.15 23.59
N LYS A 255 2.30 -5.42 22.53
CA LYS A 255 3.75 -5.37 22.57
C LYS A 255 4.27 -3.97 22.85
N GLY A 256 3.75 -2.96 22.13
CA GLY A 256 4.13 -1.56 22.36
C GLY A 256 3.80 -1.06 23.77
N LEU A 257 2.66 -1.48 24.34
CA LEU A 257 2.29 -1.16 25.72
C LEU A 257 3.22 -1.81 26.74
N ALA A 258 3.57 -3.08 26.51
CA ALA A 258 4.51 -3.81 27.38
C ALA A 258 5.92 -3.19 27.36
N GLU A 259 6.45 -2.88 26.17
CA GLU A 259 7.73 -2.21 26.00
C GLU A 259 7.76 -0.79 26.60
N GLY A 260 6.68 -0.01 26.38
CA GLY A 260 6.54 1.32 26.97
C GLY A 260 6.50 1.30 28.49
N ARG A 261 5.78 0.33 29.09
CA ARG A 261 5.76 0.12 30.54
C ARG A 261 7.13 -0.27 31.09
N ALA A 262 7.83 -1.18 30.41
CA ALA A 262 9.17 -1.63 30.85
C ALA A 262 10.16 -0.46 30.83
N LYS A 263 10.21 0.33 29.74
CA LYS A 263 11.07 1.52 29.64
C LYS A 263 10.71 2.57 30.69
N GLY A 264 9.44 2.89 30.85
CA GLY A 264 8.98 3.87 31.83
C GLY A 264 9.32 3.46 33.29
N MET A 265 9.23 2.17 33.61
CA MET A 265 9.65 1.66 34.93
C MET A 265 11.17 1.75 35.14
N GLU A 266 11.95 1.44 34.11
CA GLU A 266 13.43 1.52 34.16
C GLU A 266 13.89 2.96 34.33
N GLU A 267 13.38 3.88 33.52
CA GLU A 267 13.68 5.31 33.60
C GLU A 267 13.25 5.91 34.94
N GLY A 268 12.03 5.60 35.41
CA GLY A 268 11.52 6.06 36.70
C GLY A 268 12.37 5.56 37.89
N ARG A 269 12.80 4.28 37.81
CA ARG A 269 13.69 3.69 38.83
C ARG A 269 15.08 4.36 38.83
N ALA A 270 15.66 4.57 37.64
CA ALA A 270 16.96 5.22 37.51
C ALA A 270 16.91 6.66 38.07
N LYS A 271 15.86 7.41 37.71
CA LYS A 271 15.64 8.78 38.20
C LYS A 271 15.45 8.84 39.68
N GLY A 272 14.57 7.99 40.25
CA GLY A 272 14.35 7.93 41.72
C GLY A 272 15.61 7.57 42.50
N ILE A 273 16.45 6.65 42.00
CA ILE A 273 17.74 6.32 42.64
C ILE A 273 18.69 7.52 42.58
N ALA A 274 18.76 8.24 41.45
CA ALA A 274 19.62 9.41 41.32
C ALA A 274 19.20 10.55 42.22
N GLU A 275 17.89 10.87 42.28
CA GLU A 275 17.31 11.90 43.16
C GLU A 275 17.51 11.54 44.63
N GLY A 276 17.17 10.33 45.07
CA GLY A 276 17.34 9.91 46.45
C GLY A 276 18.80 9.90 46.89
N ARG A 277 19.77 9.57 46.01
CA ARG A 277 21.21 9.69 46.29
C ARG A 277 21.65 11.14 46.40
N ALA A 278 21.11 12.05 45.59
CA ALA A 278 21.43 13.46 45.65
C ALA A 278 20.90 14.10 46.96
N GLU A 279 19.66 13.83 47.32
CA GLU A 279 19.02 14.29 48.55
C GLU A 279 19.74 13.76 49.78
N GLY A 280 19.97 12.44 49.86
CA GLY A 280 20.67 11.85 51.01
C GLY A 280 22.10 12.37 51.17
N ARG A 281 22.83 12.70 50.08
CA ARG A 281 24.14 13.36 50.17
C ARG A 281 24.05 14.81 50.65
N ALA A 282 23.00 15.55 50.25
CA ALA A 282 22.80 16.91 50.68
C ALA A 282 22.40 16.98 52.19
N GLU A 283 21.50 16.11 52.61
CA GLU A 283 21.12 15.99 54.02
C GLU A 283 22.26 15.55 54.92
N GLY A 284 23.02 14.51 54.51
CA GLY A 284 24.17 14.03 55.25
C GLY A 284 25.31 15.08 55.37
N ARG A 285 25.51 15.91 54.34
CA ARG A 285 26.45 17.06 54.41
C ARG A 285 25.96 18.12 55.36
N ALA A 286 24.68 18.48 55.31
CA ALA A 286 24.08 19.47 56.19
C ALA A 286 24.14 19.05 57.68
N GLU A 287 23.83 17.78 57.95
CA GLU A 287 23.86 17.20 59.29
C GLU A 287 25.30 17.10 59.81
N GLY A 288 26.26 16.64 58.97
CA GLY A 288 27.69 16.61 59.32
C GLY A 288 28.26 18.02 59.62
N GLN A 289 27.88 19.02 58.81
CA GLN A 289 28.26 20.42 59.04
C GLN A 289 27.71 20.93 60.38
N LYS A 290 26.45 20.61 60.69
CA LYS A 290 25.84 20.97 61.97
C LYS A 290 26.57 20.32 63.15
N GLN A 291 26.84 19.02 63.07
CA GLN A 291 27.56 18.31 64.17
C GLN A 291 28.92 18.90 64.40
N VAL A 292 29.72 19.22 63.34
CA VAL A 292 31.02 19.87 63.46
C VAL A 292 30.88 21.24 64.12
N PHE A 293 29.86 22.02 63.74
CA PHE A 293 29.60 23.33 64.32
C PHE A 293 29.22 23.25 65.81
N ASP A 294 28.33 22.32 66.16
CA ASP A 294 27.90 22.07 67.55
C ASP A 294 29.11 21.63 68.42
N MET A 295 30.00 20.82 67.89
CA MET A 295 31.20 20.37 68.56
C MET A 295 32.22 21.52 68.81
N LEU A 296 32.44 22.36 67.79
CA LEU A 296 33.29 23.55 67.95
C LEU A 296 32.74 24.53 69.00
N GLN A 297 31.43 24.69 69.06
CA GLN A 297 30.76 25.52 70.05
C GLN A 297 30.91 24.93 71.46
N ALA A 298 30.78 23.62 71.63
CA ALA A 298 30.97 22.91 72.88
C ALA A 298 32.41 22.97 73.41
N MET A 299 33.38 23.06 72.52
CA MET A 299 34.82 23.24 72.85
C MET A 299 35.20 24.67 73.26
N GLY A 300 34.23 25.61 73.30
CA GLY A 300 34.46 26.98 73.77
C GLY A 300 35.18 27.88 72.76
N VAL A 301 35.12 27.57 71.47
CA VAL A 301 35.72 28.38 70.39
C VAL A 301 35.04 29.74 70.33
N ASP A 302 35.81 30.82 70.15
CA ASP A 302 35.32 32.18 70.09
C ASP A 302 34.41 32.44 68.88
N LYS A 303 33.50 33.42 68.98
CA LYS A 303 32.48 33.73 68.01
C LYS A 303 33.06 34.05 66.57
N GLU A 304 34.22 34.69 66.49
CA GLU A 304 34.84 35.09 65.23
C GLU A 304 35.34 33.86 64.46
N THR A 305 35.98 32.94 65.20
CA THR A 305 36.45 31.65 64.64
C THR A 305 35.28 30.75 64.24
N LEU A 306 34.15 30.76 65.00
CA LEU A 306 32.93 30.04 64.60
C LEU A 306 32.30 30.59 63.32
N GLU A 307 32.28 31.91 63.16
CA GLU A 307 31.77 32.50 61.90
C GLU A 307 32.69 32.22 60.70
N LYS A 308 34.00 32.22 60.88
CA LYS A 308 34.98 31.81 59.86
C LYS A 308 34.78 30.34 59.48
N ALA A 309 34.59 29.46 60.45
CA ALA A 309 34.32 28.03 60.21
C ALA A 309 33.00 27.83 59.47
N LYS A 310 31.97 28.59 59.80
CA LYS A 310 30.64 28.55 59.14
C LYS A 310 30.72 28.98 57.68
N LYS A 311 31.51 30.03 57.36
CA LYS A 311 31.75 30.44 55.96
C LYS A 311 32.58 29.40 55.19
N ALA A 312 33.63 28.87 55.77
CA ALA A 312 34.42 27.85 55.17
C ALA A 312 33.65 26.55 54.87
N LEU A 313 32.74 26.14 55.76
CA LEU A 313 31.87 24.98 55.59
C LEU A 313 30.78 25.20 54.52
N LYS A 314 30.38 26.45 54.23
CA LYS A 314 29.46 26.81 53.16
C LYS A 314 30.14 26.99 51.81
N GLY A 315 31.45 27.05 51.77
CA GLY A 315 32.22 27.25 50.54
C GLY A 315 32.25 28.70 50.04
N GLU A 316 32.02 29.66 50.97
CA GLU A 316 32.13 31.11 50.74
C GLU A 316 33.49 31.65 51.12
#